data_4b4676dfd25279b038ee95f07585e97b
#
_entry.id   4b4676dfd25279b038ee95f07585e97b
#
_cell.length_a   1.000
_cell.length_b   1.000
_cell.length_c   1.000
_cell.angle_alpha   90.00
_cell.angle_beta   90.00
_cell.angle_gamma   90.00
#
_symmetry.space_group_name_H-M   'P 1'
#
loop_
_entity.id
_entity.type
_entity.pdbx_description
1 polymer ?
#
loop_
_entity_poly.entity_id
_entity_poly.type
_entity_poly.pdbx_seq_one_letter_code
_entity_poly.pdbx_strand_id
1 'polypeptide(L)'
;MKKKIVAIMMALSLLAAIMTPMASAASVSATKKGAALQFHQDGKFKIMMISDTQDTDKADQRMLNFINASLDQERPDLVVFTGDNIAGKWVGSTVEKVRTAIDKIIQPLVARSIPFAVVFGNHDGESKVTTKEDQMAMFMAYDNCLAIDEGEALDGVGTYNLPILSSDGSRVAFNVYMMDSNDYDENGNYDGVHQNQIEWYEQTGNALKAENGGEPVPSLLFQHIPVPQIYHLLKEVPFGVIGSVRGYGTRSLKWYVVDETKAEGNVKEGPCCCYKDHGQYASWLKQGDIAGAFFGHDHTNNMVGKTDDGITLGYNAGCGFNLYGDGLNRSMRMFVID
;
A
#
# COMPACT_ATOMS: atom_id res chain seq x y z
N MET A 1 -23.67 -64.99 54.88
CA MET A 1 -24.20 -63.89 54.02
C MET A 1 -23.15 -62.82 53.94
N LYS A 2 -22.38 -62.85 52.83
CA LYS A 2 -21.27 -61.90 52.60
C LYS A 2 -21.75 -60.81 51.60
N LYS A 3 -21.83 -59.56 52.07
CA LYS A 3 -22.12 -58.39 51.20
C LYS A 3 -20.89 -58.02 50.41
N LYS A 4 -20.97 -58.08 49.08
CA LYS A 4 -19.96 -57.53 48.18
C LYS A 4 -20.18 -56.04 48.00
N ILE A 5 -19.21 -55.25 48.38
CA ILE A 5 -19.11 -53.79 48.05
C ILE A 5 -18.47 -53.69 46.70
N VAL A 6 -19.19 -53.12 45.74
CA VAL A 6 -18.68 -52.75 44.44
C VAL A 6 -18.20 -51.33 44.52
N ALA A 7 -16.90 -51.11 44.42
CA ALA A 7 -16.30 -49.79 44.29
C ALA A 7 -16.35 -49.35 42.84
N ILE A 8 -17.09 -48.28 42.56
CA ILE A 8 -17.09 -47.63 41.26
C ILE A 8 -15.91 -46.66 41.25
N MET A 9 -14.86 -47.00 40.49
CA MET A 9 -13.81 -46.02 40.16
C MET A 9 -14.34 -45.08 39.07
N MET A 10 -14.57 -43.82 39.44
CA MET A 10 -14.73 -42.74 38.49
C MET A 10 -13.33 -42.34 37.95
N ALA A 11 -13.06 -42.70 36.71
CA ALA A 11 -11.89 -42.17 35.99
C ALA A 11 -12.17 -40.73 35.58
N LEU A 12 -11.58 -39.76 36.28
CA LEU A 12 -11.47 -38.38 35.81
C LEU A 12 -10.46 -38.34 34.67
N SER A 13 -10.93 -38.30 33.43
CA SER A 13 -10.09 -37.96 32.28
C SER A 13 -9.82 -36.45 32.29
N LEU A 14 -8.63 -36.08 32.75
CA LEU A 14 -8.08 -34.74 32.58
C LEU A 14 -7.82 -34.54 31.07
N LEU A 15 -8.69 -33.80 30.40
CA LEU A 15 -8.41 -33.29 29.07
C LEU A 15 -7.40 -32.15 29.24
N ALA A 16 -6.09 -32.47 29.15
CA ALA A 16 -5.06 -31.48 28.96
C ALA A 16 -5.24 -30.92 27.56
N ALA A 17 -5.86 -29.74 27.43
CA ALA A 17 -5.80 -28.97 26.23
C ALA A 17 -4.32 -28.64 26.02
N ILE A 18 -3.70 -29.31 25.04
CA ILE A 18 -2.39 -28.94 24.50
C ILE A 18 -2.64 -27.60 23.79
N MET A 19 -2.43 -26.51 24.50
CA MET A 19 -2.19 -25.21 23.87
C MET A 19 -0.86 -25.38 23.11
N THR A 20 -0.94 -25.66 21.82
CA THR A 20 0.16 -25.38 20.92
C THR A 20 0.45 -23.89 21.06
N PRO A 21 1.68 -23.46 21.36
CA PRO A 21 2.01 -22.06 21.26
C PRO A 21 1.76 -21.69 19.81
N MET A 22 0.73 -20.86 19.54
CA MET A 22 0.68 -20.13 18.28
C MET A 22 2.00 -19.42 18.18
N ALA A 23 2.73 -19.71 17.10
CA ALA A 23 3.97 -19.04 16.79
C ALA A 23 3.72 -17.55 16.96
N SER A 24 4.52 -16.91 17.78
CA SER A 24 4.54 -15.47 17.95
C SER A 24 4.73 -14.84 16.59
N ALA A 25 3.65 -14.38 16.00
CA ALA A 25 3.71 -13.50 14.85
C ALA A 25 4.09 -12.13 15.37
N ALA A 26 5.34 -11.90 15.55
CA ALA A 26 5.97 -10.61 15.59
C ALA A 26 7.47 -10.82 15.75
N SER A 27 8.12 -11.36 14.78
CA SER A 27 9.42 -10.82 14.48
C SER A 27 9.12 -9.48 13.79
N VAL A 28 9.36 -8.35 14.45
CA VAL A 28 9.72 -7.11 13.79
C VAL A 28 10.54 -7.51 12.58
N SER A 29 10.00 -7.26 11.39
CA SER A 29 10.52 -7.78 10.13
C SER A 29 12.03 -7.76 10.15
N ALA A 30 12.65 -8.93 9.99
CA ALA A 30 14.09 -9.04 9.96
C ALA A 30 14.57 -8.12 8.83
N THR A 31 15.10 -6.97 9.19
CA THR A 31 15.66 -6.01 8.25
C THR A 31 16.62 -6.76 7.35
N LYS A 32 16.19 -6.95 6.10
CA LYS A 32 17.09 -7.33 5.04
C LYS A 32 18.28 -6.37 5.17
N LYS A 33 19.46 -6.78 4.96
CA LYS A 33 20.78 -6.13 5.17
C LYS A 33 20.90 -4.71 4.58
N GLY A 34 20.00 -3.81 5.02
CA GLY A 34 19.95 -2.40 4.71
C GLY A 34 19.87 -1.62 6.01
N ALA A 35 20.34 -0.40 6.04
CA ALA A 35 20.23 0.45 7.21
C ALA A 35 18.76 0.53 7.64
N ALA A 36 18.50 0.38 8.93
CA ALA A 36 17.15 0.58 9.49
C ALA A 36 16.68 1.99 9.11
N LEU A 37 15.39 2.10 8.71
CA LEU A 37 14.78 3.40 8.51
C LEU A 37 14.74 4.14 9.86
N GLN A 38 15.21 5.37 9.88
CA GLN A 38 15.38 6.12 11.12
C GLN A 38 15.22 7.62 10.85
N PHE A 39 14.51 8.31 11.74
CA PHE A 39 14.43 9.77 11.70
C PHE A 39 15.81 10.40 11.80
N HIS A 40 16.02 11.48 11.05
CA HIS A 40 17.22 12.30 11.19
C HIS A 40 17.28 12.98 12.56
N GLN A 41 18.43 13.56 12.89
CA GLN A 41 18.63 14.25 14.18
C GLN A 41 17.77 15.53 14.32
N ASP A 42 17.28 16.08 13.19
CA ASP A 42 16.35 17.19 13.16
C ASP A 42 14.88 16.76 13.35
N GLY A 43 14.64 15.47 13.58
CA GLY A 43 13.33 14.88 13.80
C GLY A 43 12.53 14.62 12.53
N LYS A 44 13.13 14.74 11.33
CA LYS A 44 12.40 14.57 10.06
C LYS A 44 12.74 13.26 9.37
N PHE A 45 11.75 12.79 8.59
CA PHE A 45 11.89 11.67 7.66
C PHE A 45 11.07 11.94 6.40
N LYS A 46 11.65 11.75 5.22
CA LYS A 46 11.03 12.08 3.94
C LYS A 46 10.67 10.83 3.16
N ILE A 47 9.40 10.72 2.76
CA ILE A 47 8.92 9.66 1.88
C ILE A 47 8.46 10.27 0.56
N MET A 48 8.91 9.71 -0.57
CA MET A 48 8.39 10.04 -1.90
C MET A 48 7.53 8.90 -2.42
N MET A 49 6.29 9.19 -2.79
CA MET A 49 5.40 8.26 -3.47
C MET A 49 5.48 8.43 -4.98
N ILE A 50 5.71 7.35 -5.69
CA ILE A 50 5.67 7.23 -7.15
C ILE A 50 4.59 6.20 -7.49
N SER A 51 3.71 6.51 -8.42
CA SER A 51 2.62 5.65 -8.85
C SER A 51 2.49 5.63 -10.36
N ASP A 52 1.96 4.53 -10.90
CA ASP A 52 1.52 4.45 -12.30
C ASP A 52 2.64 4.86 -13.28
N THR A 53 3.82 4.29 -13.10
CA THR A 53 4.93 4.44 -14.06
C THR A 53 4.60 3.74 -15.37
N GLN A 54 3.92 2.59 -15.32
CA GLN A 54 3.31 1.83 -16.42
C GLN A 54 4.11 1.86 -17.72
N ASP A 55 5.40 1.55 -17.65
CA ASP A 55 6.29 1.65 -18.79
C ASP A 55 6.82 0.28 -19.25
N THR A 56 7.61 0.28 -20.30
CA THR A 56 8.14 -0.90 -20.98
C THR A 56 9.66 -0.95 -20.91
N ASP A 57 10.26 -1.95 -21.55
CA ASP A 57 11.71 -2.04 -21.76
C ASP A 57 12.30 -0.81 -22.49
N LYS A 58 11.44 0.02 -23.11
CA LYS A 58 11.81 1.25 -23.82
C LYS A 58 11.45 2.53 -23.08
N ALA A 59 11.40 2.47 -21.78
CA ALA A 59 10.92 3.50 -20.87
C ALA A 59 11.00 4.94 -21.43
N ASP A 60 9.91 5.71 -21.25
CA ASP A 60 9.81 7.09 -21.73
C ASP A 60 10.85 7.98 -21.02
N GLN A 61 11.69 8.65 -21.79
CA GLN A 61 12.76 9.46 -21.24
C GLN A 61 12.26 10.64 -20.41
N ARG A 62 11.04 11.14 -20.66
CA ARG A 62 10.41 12.22 -19.85
C ARG A 62 10.14 11.74 -18.44
N MET A 63 9.61 10.52 -18.28
CA MET A 63 9.38 9.88 -16.99
C MET A 63 10.71 9.70 -16.24
N LEU A 64 11.72 9.12 -16.89
CA LEU A 64 13.03 8.91 -16.27
C LEU A 64 13.69 10.24 -15.85
N ASN A 65 13.60 11.27 -16.69
CA ASN A 65 14.09 12.61 -16.35
C ASN A 65 13.32 13.21 -15.17
N PHE A 66 12.00 13.02 -15.11
CA PHE A 66 11.17 13.51 -14.01
C PHE A 66 11.52 12.79 -12.70
N ILE A 67 11.68 11.46 -12.72
CA ILE A 67 12.14 10.70 -11.54
C ILE A 67 13.49 11.22 -11.06
N ASN A 68 14.48 11.31 -11.96
CA ASN A 68 15.83 11.77 -11.60
C ASN A 68 15.82 13.18 -11.00
N ALA A 69 15.12 14.13 -11.65
CA ALA A 69 15.05 15.51 -11.18
C ALA A 69 14.38 15.60 -9.79
N SER A 70 13.28 14.85 -9.57
CA SER A 70 12.58 14.83 -8.30
C SER A 70 13.45 14.23 -7.18
N LEU A 71 14.16 13.13 -7.45
CA LEU A 71 15.06 12.53 -6.47
C LEU A 71 16.22 13.46 -6.09
N ASP A 72 16.78 14.20 -7.06
CA ASP A 72 17.87 15.15 -6.81
C ASP A 72 17.41 16.37 -6.02
N GLN A 73 16.19 16.86 -6.31
CA GLN A 73 15.61 18.02 -5.64
C GLN A 73 15.18 17.70 -4.22
N GLU A 74 14.40 16.64 -4.03
CA GLU A 74 13.71 16.34 -2.77
C GLU A 74 14.54 15.50 -1.81
N ARG A 75 15.41 14.63 -2.33
CA ARG A 75 16.28 13.74 -1.54
C ARG A 75 15.50 12.95 -0.49
N PRO A 76 14.57 12.07 -0.91
CA PRO A 76 13.78 11.27 0.02
C PRO A 76 14.64 10.24 0.74
N ASP A 77 14.25 9.88 1.96
CA ASP A 77 14.84 8.80 2.75
C ASP A 77 14.29 7.44 2.36
N LEU A 78 13.07 7.44 1.80
CA LEU A 78 12.37 6.26 1.30
C LEU A 78 11.56 6.64 0.05
N VAL A 79 11.59 5.79 -0.97
CA VAL A 79 10.64 5.87 -2.08
C VAL A 79 9.66 4.71 -1.98
N VAL A 80 8.37 4.98 -2.15
CA VAL A 80 7.32 3.95 -2.22
C VAL A 80 6.70 3.95 -3.61
N PHE A 81 6.69 2.80 -4.27
CA PHE A 81 5.96 2.58 -5.51
C PHE A 81 4.59 1.99 -5.19
N THR A 82 3.53 2.66 -5.64
CA THR A 82 2.16 2.30 -5.27
C THR A 82 1.39 1.67 -6.42
N GLY A 83 2.05 0.78 -7.14
CA GLY A 83 1.43 -0.07 -8.14
C GLY A 83 1.41 0.50 -9.55
N ASP A 84 1.00 -0.36 -10.47
CA ASP A 84 1.06 -0.16 -11.91
C ASP A 84 2.46 0.26 -12.34
N ASN A 85 3.43 -0.55 -11.90
CA ASN A 85 4.86 -0.29 -12.07
C ASN A 85 5.30 -0.52 -13.53
N ILE A 86 4.72 -1.54 -14.18
CA ILE A 86 4.99 -1.89 -15.57
C ILE A 86 3.72 -1.78 -16.42
N ALA A 87 3.89 -1.73 -17.75
CA ALA A 87 2.77 -1.56 -18.68
C ALA A 87 1.90 -2.82 -18.87
N GLY A 88 1.88 -3.74 -17.92
CA GLY A 88 1.06 -4.94 -17.89
C GLY A 88 1.22 -5.78 -19.17
N LYS A 89 0.12 -6.03 -19.87
CA LYS A 89 0.15 -6.78 -21.15
C LYS A 89 0.98 -6.15 -22.26
N TRP A 90 1.35 -4.86 -22.13
CA TRP A 90 2.11 -4.12 -23.13
C TRP A 90 3.63 -4.11 -22.88
N VAL A 91 4.08 -4.57 -21.70
CA VAL A 91 5.50 -4.57 -21.31
C VAL A 91 6.37 -5.43 -22.25
N GLY A 92 5.78 -6.37 -22.96
CA GLY A 92 6.42 -7.21 -23.94
C GLY A 92 6.20 -8.71 -23.71
N SER A 93 6.87 -9.52 -24.55
CA SER A 93 6.61 -10.95 -24.67
C SER A 93 7.69 -11.84 -24.04
N THR A 94 8.61 -11.29 -23.26
CA THR A 94 9.70 -12.03 -22.62
C THR A 94 9.95 -11.53 -21.20
N VAL A 95 10.35 -12.43 -20.32
CA VAL A 95 10.75 -12.12 -18.94
C VAL A 95 11.84 -11.04 -18.89
N GLU A 96 12.78 -11.07 -19.83
CA GLU A 96 13.87 -10.10 -19.93
C GLU A 96 13.35 -8.66 -20.17
N LYS A 97 12.29 -8.51 -20.95
CA LYS A 97 11.67 -7.18 -21.16
C LYS A 97 11.00 -6.66 -19.90
N VAL A 98 10.32 -7.51 -19.14
CA VAL A 98 9.77 -7.15 -17.82
C VAL A 98 10.89 -6.72 -16.88
N ARG A 99 11.95 -7.52 -16.79
CA ARG A 99 13.14 -7.18 -15.99
C ARG A 99 13.72 -5.83 -16.41
N THR A 100 13.88 -5.61 -17.71
CA THR A 100 14.43 -4.34 -18.24
C THR A 100 13.51 -3.15 -17.89
N ALA A 101 12.18 -3.32 -17.95
CA ALA A 101 11.24 -2.28 -17.55
C ALA A 101 11.39 -1.92 -16.06
N ILE A 102 11.47 -2.93 -15.20
CA ILE A 102 11.74 -2.77 -13.76
C ILE A 102 13.10 -2.08 -13.55
N ASP A 103 14.17 -2.56 -14.20
CA ASP A 103 15.50 -1.97 -14.11
C ASP A 103 15.46 -0.46 -14.41
N LYS A 104 14.72 -0.04 -15.45
CA LYS A 104 14.65 1.37 -15.86
C LYS A 104 14.09 2.27 -14.79
N ILE A 105 13.04 1.86 -14.10
CA ILE A 105 12.41 2.68 -13.05
C ILE A 105 13.20 2.65 -11.73
N ILE A 106 13.96 1.58 -11.47
CA ILE A 106 14.72 1.40 -10.23
C ILE A 106 16.14 1.96 -10.30
N GLN A 107 16.79 1.95 -11.46
CA GLN A 107 18.18 2.45 -11.61
C GLN A 107 18.42 3.86 -11.04
N PRO A 108 17.51 4.85 -11.17
CA PRO A 108 17.66 6.15 -10.53
C PRO A 108 17.85 6.08 -9.00
N LEU A 109 17.18 5.12 -8.34
CA LEU A 109 17.26 4.91 -6.89
C LEU A 109 18.54 4.16 -6.51
N VAL A 110 18.89 3.13 -7.28
CA VAL A 110 20.14 2.36 -7.09
C VAL A 110 21.35 3.28 -7.19
N ALA A 111 21.39 4.15 -8.21
CA ALA A 111 22.48 5.10 -8.42
C ALA A 111 22.67 6.07 -7.25
N ARG A 112 21.65 6.28 -6.43
CA ARG A 112 21.65 7.18 -5.25
C ARG A 112 21.63 6.44 -3.93
N SER A 113 21.62 5.10 -3.93
CA SER A 113 21.45 4.25 -2.77
C SER A 113 20.21 4.60 -1.92
N ILE A 114 19.14 5.06 -2.57
CA ILE A 114 17.88 5.39 -1.88
C ILE A 114 17.09 4.11 -1.66
N PRO A 115 16.69 3.79 -0.41
CA PRO A 115 15.82 2.67 -0.12
C PRO A 115 14.46 2.82 -0.81
N PHE A 116 13.88 1.70 -1.25
CA PHE A 116 12.56 1.72 -1.83
C PHE A 116 11.71 0.52 -1.41
N ALA A 117 10.40 0.72 -1.45
CA ALA A 117 9.36 -0.26 -1.22
C ALA A 117 8.41 -0.31 -2.42
N VAL A 118 7.77 -1.43 -2.67
CA VAL A 118 6.88 -1.61 -3.81
C VAL A 118 5.64 -2.40 -3.42
N VAL A 119 4.47 -1.98 -3.93
CA VAL A 119 3.26 -2.78 -4.06
C VAL A 119 2.85 -2.83 -5.52
N PHE A 120 1.93 -3.72 -5.85
CA PHE A 120 1.43 -3.90 -7.20
C PHE A 120 0.08 -3.21 -7.42
N GLY A 121 -0.17 -2.87 -8.68
CA GLY A 121 -1.48 -2.48 -9.18
C GLY A 121 -2.08 -3.59 -10.05
N ASN A 122 -3.26 -3.32 -10.58
CA ASN A 122 -4.00 -4.29 -11.38
C ASN A 122 -3.33 -4.57 -12.74
N HIS A 123 -2.59 -3.62 -13.30
CA HIS A 123 -1.89 -3.84 -14.57
C HIS A 123 -0.61 -4.65 -14.41
N ASP A 124 0.03 -4.66 -13.26
CA ASP A 124 1.22 -5.50 -13.04
C ASP A 124 0.90 -6.99 -13.21
N GLY A 125 -0.29 -7.43 -12.74
CA GLY A 125 -0.79 -8.80 -12.91
C GLY A 125 -1.20 -9.17 -14.34
N GLU A 126 -1.35 -8.21 -15.25
CA GLU A 126 -1.72 -8.47 -16.65
C GLU A 126 -0.55 -8.97 -17.54
N SER A 127 0.67 -9.05 -17.01
CA SER A 127 1.81 -9.60 -17.75
C SER A 127 1.54 -11.04 -18.16
N LYS A 128 1.87 -11.38 -19.42
CA LYS A 128 1.68 -12.74 -19.94
C LYS A 128 2.87 -13.66 -19.71
N VAL A 129 3.95 -13.14 -19.15
CA VAL A 129 5.25 -13.83 -19.04
C VAL A 129 5.81 -13.85 -17.64
N THR A 130 5.23 -13.08 -16.72
CA THR A 130 5.60 -13.04 -15.31
C THR A 130 4.35 -12.92 -14.45
N THR A 131 4.38 -13.52 -13.27
CA THR A 131 3.39 -13.25 -12.21
C THR A 131 3.84 -12.05 -11.36
N LYS A 132 3.01 -11.59 -10.41
CA LYS A 132 3.41 -10.58 -9.42
C LYS A 132 4.54 -11.10 -8.52
N GLU A 133 4.53 -12.38 -8.17
CA GLU A 133 5.60 -13.03 -7.38
C GLU A 133 6.93 -13.01 -8.15
N ASP A 134 6.93 -13.31 -9.46
CA ASP A 134 8.12 -13.20 -10.31
C ASP A 134 8.66 -11.77 -10.32
N GLN A 135 7.77 -10.78 -10.43
CA GLN A 135 8.14 -9.36 -10.41
C GLN A 135 8.65 -8.94 -9.04
N MET A 136 8.00 -9.39 -7.94
CA MET A 136 8.45 -9.13 -6.58
C MET A 136 9.87 -9.66 -6.38
N ALA A 137 10.16 -10.87 -6.85
CA ALA A 137 11.51 -11.43 -6.79
C ALA A 137 12.53 -10.58 -7.58
N MET A 138 12.10 -9.97 -8.71
CA MET A 138 12.95 -9.04 -9.47
C MET A 138 13.25 -7.76 -8.70
N PHE A 139 12.25 -7.15 -8.04
CA PHE A 139 12.45 -5.98 -7.19
C PHE A 139 13.33 -6.31 -5.97
N MET A 140 13.06 -7.44 -5.30
CA MET A 140 13.81 -7.88 -4.13
C MET A 140 15.26 -8.29 -4.42
N ALA A 141 15.66 -8.41 -5.68
CA ALA A 141 17.03 -8.66 -6.08
C ALA A 141 17.95 -7.43 -5.90
N TYR A 142 17.38 -6.23 -5.74
CA TYR A 142 18.15 -5.02 -5.45
C TYR A 142 18.45 -4.90 -3.95
N ASP A 143 19.68 -4.52 -3.61
CA ASP A 143 20.12 -4.39 -2.22
C ASP A 143 19.36 -3.33 -1.41
N ASN A 144 18.90 -2.28 -2.10
CA ASN A 144 18.14 -1.18 -1.49
C ASN A 144 16.61 -1.37 -1.56
N CYS A 145 16.12 -2.53 -2.02
CA CYS A 145 14.72 -2.90 -1.95
C CYS A 145 14.35 -3.39 -0.54
N LEU A 146 13.35 -2.77 0.06
CA LEU A 146 12.82 -3.14 1.38
C LEU A 146 11.52 -3.95 1.31
N ALA A 147 11.04 -4.26 0.11
CA ALA A 147 9.84 -5.06 -0.06
C ALA A 147 9.99 -6.46 0.54
N ILE A 148 8.88 -6.96 1.06
CA ILE A 148 8.76 -8.30 1.64
C ILE A 148 7.59 -8.99 0.96
N ASP A 149 7.77 -10.27 0.65
CA ASP A 149 6.71 -11.15 0.17
C ASP A 149 6.36 -12.13 1.29
N GLU A 150 5.15 -12.05 1.82
CA GLU A 150 4.64 -12.96 2.85
C GLU A 150 4.22 -14.34 2.26
N GLY A 151 4.36 -14.51 0.94
CA GLY A 151 4.01 -15.73 0.22
C GLY A 151 2.52 -16.06 0.31
N GLU A 152 2.17 -17.33 0.21
CA GLU A 152 0.77 -17.81 0.20
C GLU A 152 0.02 -17.60 1.53
N ALA A 153 0.65 -16.99 2.55
CA ALA A 153 0.01 -16.73 3.84
C ALA A 153 -1.05 -15.62 3.77
N LEU A 154 -0.90 -14.68 2.83
CA LEU A 154 -1.82 -13.57 2.60
C LEU A 154 -2.25 -13.55 1.12
N ASP A 155 -3.45 -13.05 0.88
CA ASP A 155 -3.90 -12.74 -0.47
C ASP A 155 -3.09 -11.57 -1.04
N GLY A 156 -2.94 -11.54 -2.35
CA GLY A 156 -2.07 -10.57 -3.02
C GLY A 156 -0.58 -10.84 -2.83
N VAL A 157 0.26 -9.92 -3.29
CA VAL A 157 1.73 -10.01 -3.23
C VAL A 157 2.32 -8.71 -2.69
N GLY A 158 3.04 -8.78 -1.58
CA GLY A 158 3.69 -7.61 -1.01
C GLY A 158 2.80 -6.81 -0.07
N THR A 159 2.14 -7.49 0.88
CA THR A 159 1.52 -6.88 2.06
C THR A 159 2.50 -6.95 3.22
N TYR A 160 3.08 -5.82 3.63
CA TYR A 160 4.11 -5.75 4.68
C TYR A 160 4.16 -4.37 5.32
N ASN A 161 4.96 -4.22 6.38
CA ASN A 161 5.19 -2.93 7.01
C ASN A 161 6.69 -2.59 7.14
N LEU A 162 6.98 -1.31 7.25
CA LEU A 162 8.32 -0.76 7.41
C LEU A 162 8.35 0.16 8.63
N PRO A 163 8.85 -0.31 9.77
CA PRO A 163 9.04 0.50 10.96
C PRO A 163 10.13 1.56 10.73
N ILE A 164 9.89 2.78 11.20
CA ILE A 164 10.85 3.89 11.20
C ILE A 164 11.21 4.21 12.64
N LEU A 165 12.49 4.08 12.98
CA LEU A 165 12.99 4.32 14.32
C LEU A 165 13.04 5.81 14.65
N SER A 166 12.90 6.15 15.91
CA SER A 166 13.20 7.50 16.43
C SER A 166 14.63 7.92 16.11
N SER A 167 14.92 9.21 16.16
CA SER A 167 16.26 9.76 15.82
C SER A 167 17.40 9.19 16.68
N ASP A 168 17.10 8.71 17.88
CA ASP A 168 18.04 8.01 18.76
C ASP A 168 18.05 6.49 18.59
N GLY A 169 17.18 5.94 17.70
CA GLY A 169 17.06 4.52 17.42
C GLY A 169 16.43 3.69 18.53
N SER A 170 15.88 4.30 19.58
CA SER A 170 15.44 3.59 20.79
C SER A 170 14.04 2.94 20.68
N ARG A 171 13.19 3.41 19.76
CA ARG A 171 11.83 2.90 19.56
C ARG A 171 11.38 3.08 18.13
N VAL A 172 10.32 2.35 17.73
CA VAL A 172 9.58 2.64 16.51
C VAL A 172 8.75 3.90 16.74
N ALA A 173 9.07 4.97 16.00
CA ALA A 173 8.39 6.26 16.15
C ALA A 173 7.29 6.47 15.12
N PHE A 174 7.41 5.80 13.96
CA PHE A 174 6.46 5.85 12.86
C PHE A 174 6.46 4.51 12.12
N ASN A 175 5.43 4.24 11.33
CA ASN A 175 5.37 3.03 10.52
C ASN A 175 4.78 3.31 9.14
N VAL A 176 5.18 2.53 8.16
CA VAL A 176 4.62 2.55 6.80
C VAL A 176 4.03 1.18 6.52
N TYR A 177 2.75 1.12 6.17
CA TYR A 177 2.11 -0.07 5.63
C TYR A 177 2.12 -0.02 4.10
N MET A 178 2.58 -1.10 3.48
CA MET A 178 2.49 -1.36 2.06
C MET A 178 1.50 -2.50 1.88
N MET A 179 0.39 -2.29 1.14
CA MET A 179 -0.66 -3.30 1.02
C MET A 179 -1.01 -3.54 -0.45
N ASP A 180 -0.91 -4.77 -0.92
CA ASP A 180 -1.45 -5.13 -2.23
C ASP A 180 -2.98 -5.08 -2.17
N SER A 181 -3.58 -4.23 -2.98
CA SER A 181 -5.03 -4.06 -3.08
C SER A 181 -5.67 -5.03 -4.08
N ASN A 182 -4.95 -6.06 -4.48
CA ASN A 182 -5.36 -7.03 -5.48
C ASN A 182 -5.64 -6.39 -6.85
N ASP A 183 -6.28 -7.11 -7.78
CA ASP A 183 -6.48 -6.65 -9.17
C ASP A 183 -7.97 -6.50 -9.48
N TYR A 184 -8.63 -7.63 -9.81
CA TYR A 184 -10.03 -7.70 -10.19
C TYR A 184 -10.72 -8.84 -9.45
N ASP A 185 -11.98 -8.63 -9.09
CA ASP A 185 -12.85 -9.69 -8.56
C ASP A 185 -13.27 -10.68 -9.67
N GLU A 186 -13.96 -11.75 -9.29
CA GLU A 186 -14.49 -12.77 -10.21
C GLU A 186 -15.44 -12.23 -11.28
N ASN A 187 -16.00 -11.04 -11.09
CA ASN A 187 -16.91 -10.35 -12.01
C ASN A 187 -16.20 -9.30 -12.88
N GLY A 188 -14.88 -9.14 -12.69
CA GLY A 188 -14.05 -8.15 -13.41
C GLY A 188 -14.19 -6.72 -12.90
N ASN A 189 -14.71 -6.51 -11.69
CA ASN A 189 -14.64 -5.22 -11.02
C ASN A 189 -13.30 -5.08 -10.28
N TYR A 190 -12.89 -3.85 -9.99
CA TYR A 190 -11.72 -3.62 -9.14
C TYR A 190 -11.91 -4.25 -7.76
N ASP A 191 -10.94 -5.05 -7.37
CA ASP A 191 -10.90 -5.71 -6.07
C ASP A 191 -10.34 -4.78 -5.00
N GLY A 192 -10.12 -5.27 -3.80
CA GLY A 192 -9.60 -4.52 -2.66
C GLY A 192 -8.83 -5.41 -1.69
N VAL A 193 -8.36 -4.83 -0.63
CA VAL A 193 -7.67 -5.56 0.43
C VAL A 193 -8.62 -6.56 1.09
N HIS A 194 -8.22 -7.83 1.15
CA HIS A 194 -9.03 -8.94 1.64
C HIS A 194 -8.96 -9.10 3.16
N GLN A 195 -9.86 -9.93 3.69
CA GLN A 195 -10.04 -10.12 5.12
C GLN A 195 -8.76 -10.60 5.84
N ASN A 196 -8.00 -11.53 5.26
CA ASN A 196 -6.76 -12.03 5.85
C ASN A 196 -5.66 -10.96 5.90
N GLN A 197 -5.60 -10.07 4.90
CA GLN A 197 -4.69 -8.92 4.89
C GLN A 197 -5.11 -7.88 5.96
N ILE A 198 -6.43 -7.66 6.16
CA ILE A 198 -6.96 -6.79 7.23
C ILE A 198 -6.61 -7.36 8.61
N GLU A 199 -6.77 -8.66 8.79
CA GLU A 199 -6.40 -9.35 10.04
C GLU A 199 -4.89 -9.27 10.31
N TRP A 200 -4.06 -9.42 9.28
CA TRP A 200 -2.62 -9.21 9.37
C TRP A 200 -2.28 -7.77 9.80
N TYR A 201 -2.92 -6.77 9.19
CA TYR A 201 -2.76 -5.36 9.56
C TYR A 201 -3.14 -5.13 11.03
N GLU A 202 -4.29 -5.64 11.49
CA GLU A 202 -4.71 -5.53 12.88
C GLU A 202 -3.72 -6.19 13.85
N GLN A 203 -3.21 -7.36 13.50
CA GLN A 203 -2.21 -8.07 14.32
C GLN A 203 -0.90 -7.30 14.39
N THR A 204 -0.43 -6.78 13.27
CA THR A 204 0.79 -5.96 13.19
C THR A 204 0.64 -4.67 13.98
N GLY A 205 -0.47 -3.95 13.83
CA GLY A 205 -0.76 -2.73 14.58
C GLY A 205 -0.83 -2.98 16.09
N ASN A 206 -1.44 -4.10 16.51
CA ASN A 206 -1.48 -4.50 17.92
C ASN A 206 -0.08 -4.82 18.47
N ALA A 207 0.79 -5.46 17.69
CA ALA A 207 2.16 -5.75 18.08
C ALA A 207 2.97 -4.45 18.25
N LEU A 208 2.91 -3.56 17.27
CA LEU A 208 3.57 -2.24 17.34
C LEU A 208 3.06 -1.42 18.53
N LYS A 209 1.76 -1.43 18.78
CA LYS A 209 1.14 -0.77 19.93
C LYS A 209 1.65 -1.33 21.25
N ALA A 210 1.77 -2.66 21.37
CA ALA A 210 2.27 -3.31 22.59
C ALA A 210 3.74 -2.91 22.87
N GLU A 211 4.58 -2.84 21.83
CA GLU A 211 5.97 -2.41 21.93
C GLU A 211 6.09 -0.90 22.22
N ASN A 212 5.10 -0.10 21.83
CA ASN A 212 5.05 1.35 22.08
C ASN A 212 4.30 1.72 23.39
N GLY A 213 4.31 0.84 24.37
CA GLY A 213 3.75 1.13 25.69
C GLY A 213 2.22 1.18 25.74
N GLY A 214 1.53 0.63 24.75
CA GLY A 214 0.08 0.59 24.64
C GLY A 214 -0.54 1.71 23.80
N GLU A 215 0.27 2.60 23.24
CA GLU A 215 -0.18 3.66 22.34
C GLU A 215 0.02 3.27 20.88
N PRO A 216 -0.94 3.54 19.98
CA PRO A 216 -0.79 3.29 18.55
C PRO A 216 0.47 3.98 17.99
N VAL A 217 1.19 3.30 17.10
CA VAL A 217 2.29 3.92 16.35
C VAL A 217 1.71 4.63 15.12
N PRO A 218 1.85 5.96 14.98
CA PRO A 218 1.31 6.66 13.84
C PRO A 218 1.88 6.11 12.53
N SER A 219 1.01 5.93 11.53
CA SER A 219 1.36 5.22 10.31
C SER A 219 0.80 5.89 9.07
N LEU A 220 1.51 5.77 7.95
CA LEU A 220 0.95 5.95 6.61
C LEU A 220 0.74 4.59 5.94
N LEU A 221 -0.31 4.52 5.13
CA LEU A 221 -0.61 3.32 4.35
C LEU A 221 -0.58 3.67 2.85
N PHE A 222 0.06 2.80 2.06
CA PHE A 222 0.16 2.92 0.62
C PHE A 222 -0.38 1.65 -0.05
N GLN A 223 -1.29 1.83 -0.98
CA GLN A 223 -1.86 0.79 -1.82
C GLN A 223 -2.25 1.37 -3.18
N HIS A 224 -2.56 0.53 -4.16
CA HIS A 224 -2.89 0.98 -5.51
C HIS A 224 -4.35 1.40 -5.62
N ILE A 225 -5.29 0.46 -5.50
CA ILE A 225 -6.73 0.70 -5.66
C ILE A 225 -7.27 1.34 -4.38
N PRO A 226 -7.96 2.49 -4.47
CA PRO A 226 -8.45 3.20 -3.29
C PRO A 226 -9.62 2.50 -2.60
N VAL A 227 -9.80 2.81 -1.32
CA VAL A 227 -10.98 2.44 -0.56
C VAL A 227 -12.20 3.27 -0.98
N PRO A 228 -13.45 2.77 -0.85
CA PRO A 228 -14.65 3.52 -1.23
C PRO A 228 -14.84 4.84 -0.47
N GLN A 229 -14.21 4.98 0.70
CA GLN A 229 -14.27 6.18 1.53
C GLN A 229 -13.52 7.38 0.93
N ILE A 230 -12.77 7.18 -0.15
CA ILE A 230 -12.20 8.31 -0.93
C ILE A 230 -13.30 9.29 -1.38
N TYR A 231 -14.53 8.81 -1.57
CA TYR A 231 -15.69 9.64 -1.88
C TYR A 231 -16.13 10.56 -0.72
N HIS A 232 -15.65 10.36 0.51
CA HIS A 232 -15.89 11.30 1.62
C HIS A 232 -15.23 12.68 1.41
N LEU A 233 -14.27 12.74 0.49
CA LEU A 233 -13.60 13.98 0.08
C LEU A 233 -14.32 14.70 -1.06
N LEU A 234 -15.42 14.14 -1.55
CA LEU A 234 -16.16 14.63 -2.70
C LEU A 234 -17.57 15.03 -2.31
N LYS A 235 -18.09 16.02 -3.05
CA LYS A 235 -19.46 16.49 -2.95
C LYS A 235 -20.24 16.02 -4.16
N GLU A 236 -21.38 15.36 -3.92
CA GLU A 236 -22.33 15.01 -4.98
C GLU A 236 -22.98 16.28 -5.55
N VAL A 237 -23.04 16.38 -6.87
CA VAL A 237 -23.60 17.50 -7.61
C VAL A 237 -24.51 17.03 -8.74
N PRO A 238 -25.42 17.89 -9.25
CA PRO A 238 -26.23 17.55 -10.44
C PRO A 238 -25.36 17.29 -11.68
N PHE A 239 -25.87 16.46 -12.59
CA PHE A 239 -25.27 16.27 -13.92
C PHE A 239 -25.07 17.61 -14.64
N GLY A 240 -23.92 17.77 -15.29
CA GLY A 240 -23.59 18.96 -16.08
C GLY A 240 -22.90 20.09 -15.31
N VAL A 241 -22.65 19.92 -14.00
CA VAL A 241 -21.79 20.86 -13.26
C VAL A 241 -20.37 20.79 -13.84
N ILE A 242 -19.82 21.96 -14.19
CA ILE A 242 -18.48 22.05 -14.80
C ILE A 242 -17.43 21.50 -13.80
N GLY A 243 -16.52 20.68 -14.30
CA GLY A 243 -15.48 20.03 -13.49
C GLY A 243 -15.96 18.82 -12.69
N SER A 244 -17.25 18.44 -12.82
CA SER A 244 -17.72 17.22 -12.17
C SER A 244 -17.29 15.97 -12.92
N VAL A 245 -17.01 14.92 -12.17
CA VAL A 245 -16.67 13.59 -12.66
C VAL A 245 -17.81 12.62 -12.34
N ARG A 246 -17.97 11.61 -13.17
CA ARG A 246 -18.94 10.53 -12.92
C ARG A 246 -18.38 9.56 -11.91
N GLY A 247 -19.17 9.12 -10.93
CA GLY A 247 -18.76 8.12 -9.97
C GLY A 247 -18.57 6.72 -10.60
N TYR A 248 -17.90 5.84 -9.86
CA TYR A 248 -17.62 4.45 -10.25
C TYR A 248 -18.54 3.46 -9.51
N GLY A 249 -18.71 2.27 -10.08
CA GLY A 249 -19.43 1.13 -9.50
C GLY A 249 -20.87 1.51 -9.12
N THR A 250 -21.24 1.31 -7.86
CA THR A 250 -22.57 1.64 -7.33
C THR A 250 -22.91 3.13 -7.38
N ARG A 251 -21.92 3.99 -7.61
CA ARG A 251 -22.05 5.45 -7.74
C ARG A 251 -22.10 5.93 -9.18
N SER A 252 -22.15 5.03 -10.16
CA SER A 252 -22.05 5.34 -11.60
C SER A 252 -23.19 6.21 -12.18
N LEU A 253 -24.25 6.44 -11.42
CA LEU A 253 -25.33 7.36 -11.79
C LEU A 253 -25.22 8.75 -11.13
N LYS A 254 -24.16 8.98 -10.38
CA LYS A 254 -23.94 10.20 -9.61
C LYS A 254 -22.72 10.95 -10.14
N TRP A 255 -22.69 12.27 -9.88
CA TRP A 255 -21.61 13.16 -10.29
C TRP A 255 -21.02 13.87 -9.09
N TYR A 256 -19.71 14.11 -9.13
CA TYR A 256 -18.96 14.58 -7.99
C TYR A 256 -17.97 15.68 -8.37
N VAL A 257 -17.73 16.60 -7.44
CA VAL A 257 -16.62 17.54 -7.44
C VAL A 257 -15.84 17.39 -6.13
N VAL A 258 -14.62 17.91 -6.07
CA VAL A 258 -13.88 17.99 -4.78
C VAL A 258 -14.71 18.82 -3.79
N ASP A 259 -14.87 18.33 -2.57
CA ASP A 259 -15.40 19.12 -1.46
C ASP A 259 -14.28 20.00 -0.90
N GLU A 260 -14.23 21.26 -1.34
CA GLU A 260 -13.18 22.21 -0.96
C GLU A 260 -13.13 22.52 0.55
N THR A 261 -14.14 22.07 1.31
CA THR A 261 -14.14 22.18 2.78
C THR A 261 -13.34 21.05 3.45
N LYS A 262 -13.06 19.97 2.70
CA LYS A 262 -12.39 18.74 3.19
C LYS A 262 -11.09 18.44 2.48
N ALA A 263 -10.98 18.82 1.21
CA ALA A 263 -9.89 18.41 0.34
C ALA A 263 -9.44 19.53 -0.59
N GLU A 264 -8.21 19.44 -1.02
CA GLU A 264 -7.58 20.27 -2.05
C GLU A 264 -7.08 19.41 -3.21
N GLY A 265 -6.68 20.05 -4.31
CA GLY A 265 -6.22 19.36 -5.53
C GLY A 265 -7.35 19.15 -6.54
N ASN A 266 -7.20 18.14 -7.39
CA ASN A 266 -8.11 17.92 -8.50
C ASN A 266 -8.63 16.49 -8.51
N VAL A 267 -9.90 16.35 -8.92
CA VAL A 267 -10.49 15.12 -9.42
C VAL A 267 -10.87 15.35 -10.89
N LYS A 268 -10.29 14.58 -11.80
CA LYS A 268 -10.53 14.70 -13.25
C LYS A 268 -11.09 13.43 -13.86
N GLU A 269 -11.09 12.35 -13.09
CA GLU A 269 -11.78 11.09 -13.38
C GLU A 269 -12.47 10.59 -12.12
N GLY A 270 -13.56 9.82 -12.31
CA GLY A 270 -14.31 9.28 -11.18
C GLY A 270 -13.47 8.27 -10.40
N PRO A 271 -13.32 8.44 -9.08
CA PRO A 271 -12.52 7.52 -8.28
C PRO A 271 -12.93 6.05 -8.48
N CYS A 272 -12.03 5.27 -9.07
CA CYS A 272 -12.21 3.84 -9.34
C CYS A 272 -11.78 3.00 -8.12
N CYS A 273 -12.52 3.13 -7.03
CA CYS A 273 -12.26 2.39 -5.80
C CYS A 273 -12.65 0.90 -5.92
N CYS A 274 -12.21 0.10 -4.95
CA CYS A 274 -12.66 -1.29 -4.88
C CYS A 274 -14.20 -1.37 -4.87
N TYR A 275 -14.72 -2.35 -5.62
CA TYR A 275 -16.18 -2.52 -5.78
C TYR A 275 -16.84 -3.01 -4.50
N LYS A 276 -16.16 -3.94 -3.80
CA LYS A 276 -16.59 -4.49 -2.52
C LYS A 276 -15.70 -3.97 -1.41
N ASP A 277 -16.31 -3.31 -0.43
CA ASP A 277 -15.64 -2.92 0.82
C ASP A 277 -15.56 -4.11 1.76
N HIS A 278 -14.36 -4.57 2.07
CA HIS A 278 -14.09 -5.65 3.00
C HIS A 278 -13.92 -5.17 4.45
N GLY A 279 -14.14 -3.88 4.71
CA GLY A 279 -14.05 -3.29 6.05
C GLY A 279 -12.67 -2.72 6.40
N GLN A 280 -11.80 -2.54 5.40
CA GLN A 280 -10.44 -2.02 5.61
C GLN A 280 -10.44 -0.67 6.32
N TYR A 281 -11.24 0.30 5.86
CA TYR A 281 -11.32 1.62 6.48
C TYR A 281 -11.86 1.57 7.92
N ALA A 282 -12.86 0.71 8.18
CA ALA A 282 -13.39 0.52 9.53
C ALA A 282 -12.33 -0.07 10.48
N SER A 283 -11.46 -0.94 9.97
CA SER A 283 -10.33 -1.48 10.71
C SER A 283 -9.31 -0.40 11.08
N TRP A 284 -9.02 0.57 10.18
CA TRP A 284 -8.16 1.72 10.48
C TRP A 284 -8.71 2.56 11.63
N LEU A 285 -10.02 2.84 11.61
CA LEU A 285 -10.69 3.60 12.69
C LEU A 285 -10.62 2.86 14.03
N LYS A 286 -10.76 1.55 14.01
CA LYS A 286 -10.68 0.69 15.20
C LYS A 286 -9.27 0.68 15.79
N GLN A 287 -8.23 0.58 14.96
CA GLN A 287 -6.82 0.57 15.40
C GLN A 287 -6.31 1.95 15.82
N GLY A 288 -6.74 3.01 15.12
CA GLY A 288 -6.41 4.39 15.45
C GLY A 288 -4.96 4.77 15.16
N ASP A 289 -4.26 4.00 14.33
CA ASP A 289 -2.86 4.20 13.99
C ASP A 289 -2.65 4.87 12.61
N ILE A 290 -3.63 4.76 11.68
CA ILE A 290 -3.52 5.33 10.35
C ILE A 290 -3.79 6.83 10.36
N ALA A 291 -2.73 7.62 10.20
CA ALA A 291 -2.82 9.07 9.99
C ALA A 291 -3.26 9.42 8.57
N GLY A 292 -2.88 8.59 7.59
CA GLY A 292 -3.29 8.76 6.20
C GLY A 292 -3.06 7.53 5.34
N ALA A 293 -3.88 7.42 4.27
CA ALA A 293 -3.76 6.39 3.25
C ALA A 293 -3.72 7.02 1.85
N PHE A 294 -2.81 6.54 0.99
CA PHE A 294 -2.53 7.15 -0.30
C PHE A 294 -2.54 6.11 -1.42
N PHE A 295 -3.08 6.53 -2.57
CA PHE A 295 -3.45 5.66 -3.67
C PHE A 295 -2.86 6.13 -5.00
N GLY A 296 -2.64 5.18 -5.92
CA GLY A 296 -2.44 5.42 -7.34
C GLY A 296 -3.73 5.21 -8.13
N HIS A 297 -3.63 4.47 -9.24
CA HIS A 297 -4.72 3.93 -10.02
C HIS A 297 -5.47 4.94 -10.91
N ASP A 298 -5.91 6.06 -10.36
CA ASP A 298 -6.61 7.12 -11.10
C ASP A 298 -5.58 8.16 -11.54
N HIS A 299 -5.09 8.07 -12.79
CA HIS A 299 -3.90 8.77 -13.29
C HIS A 299 -4.04 10.29 -13.34
N THR A 300 -5.27 10.82 -13.29
CA THR A 300 -5.52 12.25 -13.40
C THR A 300 -6.00 12.89 -12.09
N ASN A 301 -6.11 12.09 -11.03
CA ASN A 301 -6.51 12.55 -9.70
C ASN A 301 -5.28 12.82 -8.83
N ASN A 302 -5.28 13.97 -8.16
CA ASN A 302 -4.22 14.33 -7.21
C ASN A 302 -4.76 14.96 -5.92
N MET A 303 -6.07 14.85 -5.67
CA MET A 303 -6.66 15.41 -4.47
C MET A 303 -6.12 14.77 -3.21
N VAL A 304 -6.08 15.55 -2.14
CA VAL A 304 -5.79 15.11 -0.79
C VAL A 304 -6.68 15.83 0.19
N GLY A 305 -7.17 15.14 1.19
CA GLY A 305 -8.05 15.77 2.18
C GLY A 305 -8.23 14.90 3.41
N LYS A 306 -8.93 15.45 4.38
CA LYS A 306 -9.20 14.80 5.65
C LYS A 306 -10.68 14.44 5.75
N THR A 307 -10.96 13.18 6.05
CA THR A 307 -12.33 12.72 6.28
C THR A 307 -12.86 13.24 7.61
N ASP A 308 -14.18 13.20 7.79
CA ASP A 308 -14.80 13.60 9.07
C ASP A 308 -14.33 12.73 10.25
N ASP A 309 -13.87 11.50 9.96
CA ASP A 309 -13.30 10.57 10.93
C ASP A 309 -11.83 10.89 11.29
N GLY A 310 -11.22 11.86 10.61
CA GLY A 310 -9.89 12.35 10.90
C GLY A 310 -8.74 11.67 10.14
N ILE A 311 -9.00 10.71 9.25
CA ILE A 311 -7.99 10.08 8.41
C ILE A 311 -7.76 10.90 7.14
N THR A 312 -6.49 11.14 6.81
CA THR A 312 -6.13 11.78 5.53
C THR A 312 -6.17 10.74 4.41
N LEU A 313 -6.90 11.02 3.34
CA LEU A 313 -6.89 10.21 2.12
C LEU A 313 -6.38 11.05 0.95
N GLY A 314 -5.65 10.43 0.02
CA GLY A 314 -5.15 11.16 -1.12
C GLY A 314 -4.69 10.31 -2.28
N TYR A 315 -4.65 10.93 -3.45
CA TYR A 315 -4.10 10.36 -4.67
C TYR A 315 -2.73 10.91 -4.99
N ASN A 316 -1.95 10.12 -5.71
CA ASN A 316 -0.87 10.60 -6.55
C ASN A 316 -1.26 10.37 -8.00
N ALA A 317 -1.34 11.43 -8.82
CA ALA A 317 -1.54 11.27 -10.25
C ALA A 317 -0.37 10.50 -10.88
N GLY A 318 -0.65 9.75 -11.95
CA GLY A 318 0.33 8.87 -12.57
C GLY A 318 1.63 9.59 -12.97
N CYS A 319 2.75 8.95 -12.72
CA CYS A 319 4.09 9.43 -13.08
C CYS A 319 4.43 9.15 -14.55
N GLY A 320 3.89 8.07 -15.13
CA GLY A 320 4.19 7.57 -16.45
C GLY A 320 3.67 8.44 -17.59
N PHE A 321 4.35 8.42 -18.74
CA PHE A 321 3.96 9.13 -19.95
C PHE A 321 3.51 8.19 -21.07
N ASN A 322 3.61 6.89 -20.87
CA ASN A 322 3.34 5.89 -21.90
C ASN A 322 1.85 5.58 -22.05
N LEU A 323 1.06 5.81 -21.00
CA LEU A 323 -0.39 5.64 -20.97
C LEU A 323 -1.11 6.98 -20.78
N TYR A 324 -2.43 6.89 -20.57
CA TYR A 324 -3.24 8.09 -20.39
C TYR A 324 -2.84 8.88 -19.13
N GLY A 325 -3.20 10.14 -19.10
CA GLY A 325 -2.98 11.02 -17.96
C GLY A 325 -3.26 12.47 -18.37
N ASP A 326 -3.00 13.41 -17.47
CA ASP A 326 -3.30 14.82 -17.66
C ASP A 326 -2.18 15.57 -18.41
N GLY A 327 -1.88 15.15 -19.63
CA GLY A 327 -0.86 15.78 -20.47
C GLY A 327 0.54 15.76 -19.82
N LEU A 328 1.10 16.94 -19.55
CA LEU A 328 2.37 17.10 -18.84
C LEU A 328 2.22 17.16 -17.30
N ASN A 329 0.99 17.19 -16.78
CA ASN A 329 0.73 17.19 -15.35
C ASN A 329 0.90 15.78 -14.78
N ARG A 330 2.13 15.37 -14.61
CA ARG A 330 2.52 14.13 -13.90
C ARG A 330 2.97 14.50 -12.51
N SER A 331 2.80 13.60 -11.54
CA SER A 331 3.15 13.91 -10.16
C SER A 331 3.88 12.79 -9.44
N MET A 332 4.60 13.21 -8.42
CA MET A 332 5.09 12.41 -7.30
C MET A 332 4.70 13.16 -6.04
N ARG A 333 4.35 12.45 -4.99
CA ARG A 333 3.94 13.08 -3.74
C ARG A 333 5.04 12.96 -2.70
N MET A 334 5.36 14.08 -2.05
CA MET A 334 6.30 14.10 -0.94
C MET A 334 5.56 14.15 0.40
N PHE A 335 6.04 13.36 1.33
CA PHE A 335 5.64 13.38 2.74
C PHE A 335 6.85 13.76 3.58
N VAL A 336 6.68 14.73 4.45
CA VAL A 336 7.68 15.09 5.48
C VAL A 336 7.03 14.76 6.82
N ILE A 337 7.57 13.75 7.46
CA ILE A 337 7.13 13.30 8.78
C ILE A 337 8.05 14.00 9.80
N ASP A 338 7.45 14.61 10.83
CA ASP A 338 8.14 15.36 11.88
C ASP A 338 7.51 15.10 13.27
#